data_98908d5c71b5d99152c06f86d1ff1732
#
_entry.id   98908d5c71b5d99152c06f86d1ff1732
#
_cell.length_a   1.000
_cell.length_b   1.000
_cell.length_c   1.000
_cell.angle_alpha   90.00
_cell.angle_beta   90.00
_cell.angle_gamma   90.00
#
_symmetry.space_group_name_H-M   'P 1'
#
loop_
_entity.id
_entity.type
_entity.pdbx_description
1 polymer ?
#
loop_
_entity_poly.entity_id
_entity_poly.type
_entity_poly.pdbx_seq_one_letter_code
_entity_poly.pdbx_strand_id
1 'polypeptide(L)'
;MKTFVKICGLTTPEGVAAAVRAGADAVGFVFSPSPREVSPAQARQLAAALPAGIRRVAVFRHPPPGRIAAVLSEFPADWVQSDAVDLPGVDLGGAEALPVFRSGAPLPPMLPELMLFEGPDSGSGQLADWEAARKVAQQTHVILAGGLHPGNVREALQAVRPWGVDVSSGVESSPGVKDPSLVEDFVAAVRRAEQAEKQTKEQDV
;
A
#
# COMPACT_ATOMS: atom_id res chain seq x y z
N MET A 1 9.66 -16.14 2.98
CA MET A 1 9.87 -14.96 2.11
C MET A 1 9.59 -13.72 2.96
N LYS A 2 10.25 -12.57 2.70
CA LYS A 2 9.93 -11.32 3.44
C LYS A 2 8.67 -10.71 2.83
N THR A 3 7.68 -10.41 3.66
CA THR A 3 6.44 -9.71 3.24
C THR A 3 6.75 -8.26 2.93
N PHE A 4 6.32 -7.77 1.78
CA PHE A 4 6.43 -6.37 1.41
C PHE A 4 5.46 -5.52 2.27
N VAL A 5 5.92 -4.38 2.79
CA VAL A 5 5.10 -3.50 3.63
C VAL A 5 5.06 -2.10 3.04
N LYS A 6 3.86 -1.62 2.75
CA LYS A 6 3.60 -0.24 2.32
C LYS A 6 2.85 0.53 3.41
N ILE A 7 3.28 1.76 3.67
CA ILE A 7 2.58 2.73 4.53
C ILE A 7 2.03 3.84 3.62
N CYS A 8 0.71 3.95 3.55
CA CYS A 8 0.02 4.81 2.59
C CYS A 8 -0.58 6.07 3.23
N GLY A 9 -0.59 7.19 2.49
CA GLY A 9 -1.20 8.44 2.92
C GLY A 9 -0.36 9.19 3.95
N LEU A 10 0.93 9.33 3.70
CA LEU A 10 1.84 10.12 4.52
C LEU A 10 1.70 11.61 4.19
N THR A 11 1.56 12.43 5.23
CA THR A 11 1.35 13.89 5.12
C THR A 11 2.35 14.70 5.95
N THR A 12 3.10 14.04 6.84
CA THR A 12 4.02 14.70 7.78
C THR A 12 5.42 14.09 7.78
N PRO A 13 6.47 14.87 8.11
CA PRO A 13 7.83 14.35 8.27
C PRO A 13 7.94 13.26 9.33
N GLU A 14 7.19 13.36 10.43
CA GLU A 14 7.17 12.40 11.53
C GLU A 14 6.62 11.04 11.07
N GLY A 15 5.55 11.06 10.25
CA GLY A 15 4.98 9.84 9.66
C GLY A 15 5.95 9.15 8.70
N VAL A 16 6.66 9.94 7.86
CA VAL A 16 7.71 9.42 6.98
C VAL A 16 8.85 8.82 7.79
N ALA A 17 9.34 9.53 8.80
CA ALA A 17 10.41 9.04 9.67
C ALA A 17 10.01 7.75 10.40
N ALA A 18 8.76 7.64 10.85
CA ALA A 18 8.25 6.41 11.47
C ALA A 18 8.23 5.24 10.48
N ALA A 19 7.74 5.44 9.25
CA ALA A 19 7.74 4.41 8.22
C ALA A 19 9.16 3.92 7.88
N VAL A 20 10.12 4.84 7.78
CA VAL A 20 11.54 4.54 7.53
C VAL A 20 12.13 3.73 8.70
N ARG A 21 11.96 4.19 9.95
CA ARG A 21 12.48 3.50 11.14
C ARG A 21 11.88 2.10 11.30
N ALA A 22 10.59 1.96 11.04
CA ALA A 22 9.91 0.68 11.09
C ALA A 22 10.37 -0.31 10.02
N GLY A 23 11.03 0.16 8.97
CA GLY A 23 11.50 -0.68 7.85
C GLY A 23 10.40 -1.00 6.84
N ALA A 24 9.56 -0.02 6.52
CA ALA A 24 8.65 -0.09 5.39
C ALA A 24 9.41 -0.22 4.06
N ASP A 25 8.85 -0.97 3.13
CA ASP A 25 9.44 -1.19 1.80
C ASP A 25 8.93 -0.14 0.78
N ALA A 26 7.76 0.47 1.06
CA ALA A 26 7.20 1.57 0.25
C ALA A 26 6.42 2.56 1.10
N VAL A 27 6.31 3.79 0.58
CA VAL A 27 5.49 4.87 1.15
C VAL A 27 4.59 5.47 0.06
N GLY A 28 3.34 5.77 0.43
CA GLY A 28 2.33 6.33 -0.49
C GLY A 28 1.99 7.77 -0.15
N PHE A 29 1.94 8.62 -1.19
CA PHE A 29 1.47 10.00 -1.13
C PHE A 29 0.22 10.14 -1.99
N VAL A 30 -0.85 10.70 -1.42
CA VAL A 30 -2.17 10.76 -2.07
C VAL A 30 -2.32 12.10 -2.80
N PHE A 31 -2.71 12.04 -4.06
CA PHE A 31 -2.92 13.20 -4.94
C PHE A 31 -4.37 13.35 -5.41
N SER A 32 -5.30 12.76 -4.68
CA SER A 32 -6.75 12.88 -4.87
C SER A 32 -7.42 13.44 -3.63
N PRO A 33 -8.58 14.11 -3.76
CA PRO A 33 -9.29 14.71 -2.62
C PRO A 33 -9.51 13.72 -1.49
N SER A 34 -8.87 13.98 -0.36
CA SER A 34 -8.98 13.19 0.87
C SER A 34 -8.31 13.93 2.04
N PRO A 35 -8.54 13.50 3.30
CA PRO A 35 -7.77 14.01 4.44
C PRO A 35 -6.25 13.76 4.33
N ARG A 36 -5.83 12.91 3.41
CA ARG A 36 -4.43 12.50 3.18
C ARG A 36 -3.82 13.16 1.94
N GLU A 37 -4.54 14.07 1.29
CA GLU A 37 -4.05 14.73 0.08
C GLU A 37 -2.85 15.61 0.40
N VAL A 38 -1.83 15.51 -0.47
CA VAL A 38 -0.65 16.39 -0.46
C VAL A 38 -0.43 16.98 -1.85
N SER A 39 0.19 18.15 -1.91
CA SER A 39 0.66 18.69 -3.19
C SER A 39 1.92 17.95 -3.67
N PRO A 40 2.25 17.96 -4.98
CA PRO A 40 3.48 17.38 -5.48
C PRO A 40 4.74 17.96 -4.81
N ALA A 41 4.72 19.26 -4.52
CA ALA A 41 5.82 19.92 -3.82
C ALA A 41 5.99 19.41 -2.38
N GLN A 42 4.89 19.24 -1.63
CA GLN A 42 4.92 18.64 -0.29
C GLN A 42 5.43 17.20 -0.33
N ALA A 43 4.88 16.37 -1.24
CA ALA A 43 5.31 14.99 -1.40
C ALA A 43 6.83 14.90 -1.71
N ARG A 44 7.35 15.77 -2.57
CA ARG A 44 8.78 15.84 -2.88
C ARG A 44 9.62 16.20 -1.65
N GLN A 45 9.17 17.16 -0.84
CA GLN A 45 9.85 17.52 0.42
C GLN A 45 9.86 16.36 1.41
N LEU A 46 8.73 15.71 1.60
CA LEU A 46 8.59 14.55 2.48
C LEU A 46 9.45 13.37 2.01
N ALA A 47 9.47 13.11 0.70
CA ALA A 47 10.23 12.02 0.12
C ALA A 47 11.75 12.28 0.08
N ALA A 48 12.21 13.51 0.26
CA ALA A 48 13.65 13.83 0.28
C ALA A 48 14.40 13.14 1.43
N ALA A 49 13.71 12.76 2.51
CA ALA A 49 14.27 12.04 3.66
C ALA A 49 14.28 10.51 3.49
N LEU A 50 13.75 9.98 2.38
CA LEU A 50 13.67 8.54 2.16
C LEU A 50 15.03 7.97 1.76
N PRO A 51 15.53 6.91 2.43
CA PRO A 51 16.72 6.21 1.99
C PRO A 51 16.49 5.48 0.66
N ALA A 52 17.59 5.21 -0.04
CA ALA A 52 17.55 4.36 -1.23
C ALA A 52 16.93 3.00 -0.91
N GLY A 53 16.04 2.51 -1.80
CA GLY A 53 15.38 1.22 -1.65
C GLY A 53 13.95 1.28 -1.08
N ILE A 54 13.51 2.40 -0.50
CA ILE A 54 12.09 2.61 -0.19
C ILE A 54 11.38 3.18 -1.41
N ARG A 55 10.37 2.46 -1.92
CA ARG A 55 9.62 2.90 -3.10
C ARG A 55 8.67 4.05 -2.78
N ARG A 56 8.64 5.04 -3.65
CA ARG A 56 7.71 6.18 -3.62
C ARG A 56 6.51 5.84 -4.47
N VAL A 57 5.33 5.88 -3.89
CA VAL A 57 4.08 5.54 -4.58
C VAL A 57 3.21 6.80 -4.70
N ALA A 58 2.93 7.21 -5.93
CA ALA A 58 1.94 8.25 -6.23
C ALA A 58 0.55 7.61 -6.27
N VAL A 59 -0.33 8.00 -5.36
CA VAL A 59 -1.65 7.39 -5.18
C VAL A 59 -2.75 8.31 -5.69
N PHE A 60 -3.58 7.77 -6.57
CA PHE A 60 -4.73 8.46 -7.15
C PHE A 60 -6.01 7.65 -6.96
N ARG A 61 -7.14 8.32 -7.10
CA ARG A 61 -8.47 7.73 -7.20
C ARG A 61 -9.27 8.54 -8.22
N HIS A 62 -9.62 7.93 -9.35
CA HIS A 62 -10.35 8.55 -10.46
C HIS A 62 -9.78 9.93 -10.85
N PRO A 63 -8.48 10.03 -11.17
CA PRO A 63 -7.87 11.31 -11.50
C PRO A 63 -8.42 11.83 -12.82
N PRO A 64 -8.63 13.15 -12.96
CA PRO A 64 -8.98 13.73 -14.26
C PRO A 64 -7.84 13.54 -15.26
N PRO A 65 -8.15 13.56 -16.58
CA PRO A 65 -7.15 13.42 -17.62
C PRO A 65 -5.95 14.37 -17.43
N GLY A 66 -4.74 13.86 -17.62
CA GLY A 66 -3.49 14.61 -17.46
C GLY A 66 -3.02 14.83 -16.01
N ARG A 67 -3.83 14.52 -14.99
CA ARG A 67 -3.45 14.75 -13.60
C ARG A 67 -2.25 13.91 -13.17
N ILE A 68 -2.20 12.64 -13.58
CA ILE A 68 -1.07 11.74 -13.26
C ILE A 68 0.22 12.32 -13.83
N ALA A 69 0.25 12.63 -15.13
CA ALA A 69 1.43 13.20 -15.78
C ALA A 69 1.88 14.52 -15.14
N ALA A 70 0.93 15.41 -14.81
CA ALA A 70 1.24 16.68 -14.14
C ALA A 70 1.88 16.46 -12.75
N VAL A 71 1.39 15.48 -11.96
CA VAL A 71 2.00 15.14 -10.66
C VAL A 71 3.39 14.55 -10.85
N LEU A 72 3.54 13.60 -11.77
CA LEU A 72 4.81 12.91 -11.99
C LEU A 72 5.92 13.84 -12.50
N SER A 73 5.58 14.91 -13.23
CA SER A 73 6.55 15.92 -13.65
C SER A 73 7.18 16.67 -12.47
N GLU A 74 6.50 16.77 -11.33
CA GLU A 74 6.98 17.43 -10.13
C GLU A 74 7.45 16.45 -9.02
N PHE A 75 6.83 15.28 -8.95
CA PHE A 75 7.11 14.22 -7.99
C PHE A 75 7.41 12.91 -8.72
N PRO A 76 8.68 12.59 -9.00
CA PRO A 76 9.05 11.32 -9.62
C PRO A 76 8.76 10.16 -8.67
N ALA A 77 7.77 9.36 -8.99
CA ALA A 77 7.38 8.17 -8.25
C ALA A 77 8.00 6.91 -8.87
N ASP A 78 8.16 5.86 -8.05
CA ASP A 78 8.55 4.54 -8.54
C ASP A 78 7.32 3.74 -9.00
N TRP A 79 6.18 3.95 -8.31
CA TRP A 79 4.88 3.35 -8.66
C TRP A 79 3.77 4.39 -8.73
N VAL A 80 2.83 4.15 -9.65
CA VAL A 80 1.55 4.87 -9.73
C VAL A 80 0.43 3.92 -9.35
N GLN A 81 -0.21 4.18 -8.21
CA GLN A 81 -1.37 3.45 -7.72
C GLN A 81 -2.66 4.19 -8.09
N SER A 82 -3.56 3.52 -8.80
CA SER A 82 -4.93 3.99 -9.06
C SER A 82 -5.85 2.80 -9.32
N ASP A 83 -7.15 3.04 -9.37
CA ASP A 83 -8.08 2.00 -9.81
C ASP A 83 -7.65 1.46 -11.18
N ALA A 84 -7.77 0.15 -11.38
CA ALA A 84 -7.28 -0.52 -12.59
C ALA A 84 -7.85 0.06 -13.88
N VAL A 85 -9.05 0.65 -13.82
CA VAL A 85 -9.72 1.28 -14.96
C VAL A 85 -9.12 2.65 -15.33
N ASP A 86 -8.38 3.28 -14.43
CA ASP A 86 -7.80 4.62 -14.63
C ASP A 86 -6.43 4.58 -15.35
N LEU A 87 -5.77 3.43 -15.39
CA LEU A 87 -4.37 3.31 -15.82
C LEU A 87 -4.15 3.03 -17.31
N PRO A 88 -5.07 2.38 -18.07
CA PRO A 88 -4.81 2.07 -19.46
C PRO A 88 -4.57 3.31 -20.32
N GLY A 89 -3.44 3.32 -21.07
CA GLY A 89 -3.08 4.41 -21.97
C GLY A 89 -2.55 5.68 -21.30
N VAL A 90 -2.35 5.66 -19.98
CA VAL A 90 -1.77 6.80 -19.25
C VAL A 90 -0.26 6.74 -19.34
N ASP A 91 0.36 7.89 -19.63
CA ASP A 91 1.83 8.03 -19.54
C ASP A 91 2.23 8.11 -18.05
N LEU A 92 2.97 7.12 -17.60
CA LEU A 92 3.44 7.00 -16.21
C LEU A 92 4.85 7.58 -16.02
N GLY A 93 5.46 8.21 -17.04
CA GLY A 93 6.75 8.88 -16.92
C GLY A 93 7.90 7.96 -16.46
N GLY A 94 7.83 6.66 -16.75
CA GLY A 94 8.80 5.66 -16.31
C GLY A 94 8.48 4.97 -14.98
N ALA A 95 7.43 5.39 -14.26
CA ALA A 95 6.92 4.66 -13.10
C ALA A 95 6.18 3.38 -13.52
N GLU A 96 6.18 2.37 -12.65
CA GLU A 96 5.40 1.15 -12.86
C GLU A 96 3.95 1.34 -12.36
N ALA A 97 2.99 0.68 -13.02
CA ALA A 97 1.60 0.67 -12.58
C ALA A 97 1.41 -0.25 -11.36
N LEU A 98 0.70 0.24 -10.35
CA LEU A 98 0.15 -0.57 -9.25
C LEU A 98 -1.40 -0.48 -9.31
N PRO A 99 -2.05 -1.31 -10.13
CA PRO A 99 -3.50 -1.26 -10.29
C PRO A 99 -4.21 -1.76 -9.03
N VAL A 100 -5.29 -1.04 -8.67
CA VAL A 100 -6.15 -1.37 -7.53
C VAL A 100 -7.37 -2.13 -8.00
N PHE A 101 -7.63 -3.26 -7.36
CA PHE A 101 -8.84 -4.06 -7.52
C PHE A 101 -9.58 -4.15 -6.18
N ARG A 102 -10.91 -4.19 -6.25
CA ARG A 102 -11.76 -4.13 -5.05
C ARG A 102 -12.53 -5.41 -4.83
N SER A 103 -12.75 -5.75 -3.58
CA SER A 103 -13.66 -6.83 -3.19
C SER A 103 -15.05 -6.60 -3.79
N GLY A 104 -15.62 -7.65 -4.38
CA GLY A 104 -16.94 -7.60 -5.01
C GLY A 104 -16.96 -7.07 -6.44
N ALA A 105 -15.86 -6.49 -6.95
CA ALA A 105 -15.75 -6.10 -8.35
C ALA A 105 -15.23 -7.27 -9.23
N PRO A 106 -15.64 -7.34 -10.50
CA PRO A 106 -15.13 -8.36 -11.42
C PRO A 106 -13.63 -8.16 -11.67
N LEU A 107 -12.90 -9.26 -11.70
CA LEU A 107 -11.48 -9.27 -12.06
C LEU A 107 -11.32 -9.51 -13.58
N PRO A 108 -10.25 -8.99 -14.20
CA PRO A 108 -9.97 -9.27 -15.59
C PRO A 108 -9.59 -10.75 -15.78
N PRO A 109 -9.77 -11.31 -16.98
CA PRO A 109 -9.42 -12.70 -17.27
C PRO A 109 -7.92 -12.98 -17.16
N MET A 110 -7.08 -11.96 -17.31
CA MET A 110 -5.64 -12.02 -17.11
C MET A 110 -5.25 -10.98 -16.03
N LEU A 111 -4.75 -11.48 -14.90
CA LEU A 111 -4.31 -10.63 -13.79
C LEU A 111 -2.95 -9.99 -14.11
N PRO A 112 -2.70 -8.76 -13.64
CA PRO A 112 -1.37 -8.17 -13.70
C PRO A 112 -0.41 -8.94 -12.78
N GLU A 113 0.90 -8.83 -13.02
CA GLU A 113 1.93 -9.50 -12.20
C GLU A 113 1.92 -9.03 -10.74
N LEU A 114 1.60 -7.75 -10.52
CA LEU A 114 1.47 -7.14 -9.20
C LEU A 114 0.19 -6.29 -9.17
N MET A 115 -0.56 -6.40 -8.08
CA MET A 115 -1.77 -5.61 -7.86
C MET A 115 -1.99 -5.30 -6.38
N LEU A 116 -2.73 -4.24 -6.11
CA LEU A 116 -3.29 -3.98 -4.79
C LEU A 116 -4.73 -4.47 -4.75
N PHE A 117 -5.08 -5.26 -3.73
CA PHE A 117 -6.43 -5.75 -3.51
C PHE A 117 -6.96 -5.18 -2.19
N GLU A 118 -8.08 -4.45 -2.25
CA GLU A 118 -8.63 -3.77 -1.08
C GLU A 118 -10.13 -4.04 -0.88
N GLY A 119 -10.68 -3.51 0.22
CA GLY A 119 -12.11 -3.50 0.49
C GLY A 119 -12.91 -2.72 -0.57
N PRO A 120 -14.26 -2.77 -0.48
CA PRO A 120 -15.12 -2.14 -1.50
C PRO A 120 -14.94 -0.62 -1.58
N ASP A 121 -14.58 0.03 -0.46
CA ASP A 121 -14.38 1.47 -0.36
C ASP A 121 -12.99 1.83 0.16
N SER A 122 -12.20 2.53 -0.68
CA SER A 122 -10.85 3.00 -0.32
C SER A 122 -10.85 3.92 0.91
N GLY A 123 -9.95 3.64 1.84
CA GLY A 123 -9.71 4.51 2.99
C GLY A 123 -10.82 4.53 4.04
N SER A 124 -11.89 3.75 3.86
CA SER A 124 -13.01 3.63 4.81
C SER A 124 -12.68 2.80 6.06
N GLY A 125 -11.58 2.04 6.03
CA GLY A 125 -11.23 1.08 7.07
C GLY A 125 -12.03 -0.23 7.01
N GLN A 126 -12.86 -0.43 5.99
CA GLN A 126 -13.56 -1.68 5.78
C GLN A 126 -12.59 -2.79 5.37
N LEU A 127 -12.80 -3.98 5.93
CA LEU A 127 -11.99 -5.15 5.60
C LEU A 127 -12.23 -5.59 4.16
N ALA A 128 -11.17 -5.97 3.48
CA ALA A 128 -11.25 -6.70 2.23
C ALA A 128 -11.86 -8.10 2.47
N ASP A 129 -12.44 -8.67 1.42
CA ASP A 129 -12.81 -10.08 1.42
C ASP A 129 -11.54 -10.94 1.33
N TRP A 130 -11.10 -11.46 2.47
CA TRP A 130 -9.86 -12.25 2.56
C TRP A 130 -9.94 -13.58 1.82
N GLU A 131 -11.14 -14.16 1.66
CA GLU A 131 -11.31 -15.39 0.87
C GLU A 131 -11.09 -15.10 -0.62
N ALA A 132 -11.69 -14.02 -1.13
CA ALA A 132 -11.44 -13.57 -2.50
C ALA A 132 -9.97 -13.17 -2.70
N ALA A 133 -9.38 -12.41 -1.76
CA ALA A 133 -7.96 -12.01 -1.80
C ALA A 133 -7.03 -13.23 -1.85
N ARG A 134 -7.31 -14.30 -1.07
CA ARG A 134 -6.54 -15.54 -1.08
C ARG A 134 -6.56 -16.23 -2.44
N LYS A 135 -7.72 -16.29 -3.09
CA LYS A 135 -7.84 -16.91 -4.42
C LYS A 135 -7.01 -16.16 -5.47
N VAL A 136 -6.95 -14.83 -5.36
CA VAL A 136 -6.14 -13.97 -6.23
C VAL A 136 -4.66 -14.12 -5.92
N ALA A 137 -4.27 -14.14 -4.64
CA ALA A 137 -2.88 -14.27 -4.20
C ALA A 137 -2.22 -15.61 -4.60
N GLN A 138 -2.99 -16.62 -4.98
CA GLN A 138 -2.48 -17.87 -5.55
C GLN A 138 -2.08 -17.74 -7.03
N GLN A 139 -2.49 -16.67 -7.70
CA GLN A 139 -2.32 -16.49 -9.15
C GLN A 139 -1.36 -15.35 -9.49
N THR A 140 -1.20 -14.36 -8.60
CA THR A 140 -0.36 -13.19 -8.84
C THR A 140 0.14 -12.59 -7.52
N HIS A 141 1.09 -11.65 -7.59
CA HIS A 141 1.54 -10.90 -6.43
C HIS A 141 0.45 -9.91 -5.97
N VAL A 142 -0.07 -10.11 -4.77
CA VAL A 142 -1.08 -9.25 -4.16
C VAL A 142 -0.49 -8.46 -3.01
N ILE A 143 -0.66 -7.13 -3.04
CA ILE A 143 -0.56 -6.27 -1.86
C ILE A 143 -1.97 -6.17 -1.27
N LEU A 144 -2.20 -6.78 -0.12
CA LEU A 144 -3.48 -6.75 0.57
C LEU A 144 -3.64 -5.42 1.30
N ALA A 145 -4.76 -4.75 1.05
CA ALA A 145 -5.16 -3.51 1.69
C ALA A 145 -6.60 -3.59 2.23
N GLY A 146 -7.05 -2.54 2.89
CA GLY A 146 -8.41 -2.43 3.43
C GLY A 146 -8.52 -2.92 4.86
N GLY A 147 -8.76 -2.00 5.79
CA GLY A 147 -9.03 -2.26 7.20
C GLY A 147 -7.90 -2.93 8.00
N LEU A 148 -6.69 -2.99 7.46
CA LEU A 148 -5.55 -3.56 8.17
C LEU A 148 -5.08 -2.61 9.28
N HIS A 149 -4.67 -3.20 10.42
CA HIS A 149 -4.10 -2.52 11.57
C HIS A 149 -3.21 -3.48 12.37
N PRO A 150 -2.43 -3.01 13.37
CA PRO A 150 -1.51 -3.87 14.13
C PRO A 150 -2.16 -5.11 14.75
N GLY A 151 -3.46 -5.01 15.12
CA GLY A 151 -4.18 -6.10 15.80
C GLY A 151 -4.70 -7.20 14.88
N ASN A 152 -4.83 -6.97 13.57
CA ASN A 152 -5.40 -7.96 12.63
C ASN A 152 -4.46 -8.40 11.51
N VAL A 153 -3.34 -7.70 11.28
CA VAL A 153 -2.44 -7.99 10.15
C VAL A 153 -1.86 -9.41 10.22
N ARG A 154 -1.61 -9.96 11.40
CA ARG A 154 -1.15 -11.34 11.55
C ARG A 154 -2.18 -12.34 11.01
N GLU A 155 -3.44 -12.17 11.35
CA GLU A 155 -4.53 -13.02 10.87
C GLU A 155 -4.69 -12.90 9.35
N ALA A 156 -4.64 -11.66 8.82
CA ALA A 156 -4.69 -11.41 7.40
C ALA A 156 -3.57 -12.13 6.63
N LEU A 157 -2.34 -12.09 7.13
CA LEU A 157 -1.19 -12.79 6.54
C LEU A 157 -1.39 -14.31 6.52
N GLN A 158 -1.93 -14.87 7.60
CA GLN A 158 -2.21 -16.31 7.69
C GLN A 158 -3.34 -16.74 6.76
N ALA A 159 -4.41 -15.95 6.67
CA ALA A 159 -5.59 -16.27 5.88
C ALA A 159 -5.32 -16.11 4.37
N VAL A 160 -4.66 -15.02 3.95
CA VAL A 160 -4.52 -14.64 2.54
C VAL A 160 -3.19 -15.11 1.95
N ARG A 161 -2.10 -15.08 2.72
CA ARG A 161 -0.71 -15.28 2.28
C ARG A 161 -0.34 -14.35 1.12
N PRO A 162 -0.56 -13.05 1.26
CA PRO A 162 -0.27 -12.08 0.22
C PRO A 162 1.24 -11.90 0.06
N TRP A 163 1.67 -11.39 -1.10
CA TRP A 163 3.05 -10.95 -1.33
C TRP A 163 3.43 -9.76 -0.44
N GLY A 164 2.47 -8.84 -0.20
CA GLY A 164 2.66 -7.67 0.64
C GLY A 164 1.37 -7.21 1.32
N VAL A 165 1.51 -6.22 2.20
CA VAL A 165 0.41 -5.55 2.89
C VAL A 165 0.54 -4.04 2.77
N ASP A 166 -0.60 -3.35 2.69
CA ASP A 166 -0.70 -1.90 2.68
C ASP A 166 -1.61 -1.42 3.82
N VAL A 167 -1.16 -0.42 4.56
CA VAL A 167 -1.93 0.18 5.64
C VAL A 167 -2.00 1.68 5.50
N SER A 168 -3.18 2.24 5.77
CA SER A 168 -3.40 3.68 5.81
C SER A 168 -4.07 4.11 7.12
N SER A 169 -5.41 4.06 7.20
CA SER A 169 -6.17 4.52 8.38
C SER A 169 -5.87 3.74 9.66
N GLY A 170 -5.53 2.46 9.57
CA GLY A 170 -5.28 1.60 10.73
C GLY A 170 -4.02 1.94 11.54
N VAL A 171 -3.23 2.92 11.09
CA VAL A 171 -2.05 3.45 11.78
C VAL A 171 -2.10 4.98 11.91
N GLU A 172 -3.30 5.54 12.02
CA GLU A 172 -3.54 6.98 12.19
C GLU A 172 -4.05 7.29 13.60
N SER A 173 -3.59 8.42 14.15
CA SER A 173 -4.15 9.03 15.37
C SER A 173 -5.37 9.87 15.07
N SER A 174 -5.44 10.46 13.87
CA SER A 174 -6.57 11.16 13.30
C SER A 174 -6.49 11.13 11.78
N PRO A 175 -7.59 11.34 11.04
CA PRO A 175 -7.59 11.25 9.58
C PRO A 175 -6.47 12.07 8.94
N GLY A 176 -5.57 11.39 8.22
CA GLY A 176 -4.41 12.00 7.56
C GLY A 176 -3.15 12.14 8.43
N VAL A 177 -3.20 11.85 9.73
CA VAL A 177 -2.05 11.96 10.65
C VAL A 177 -1.65 10.57 11.13
N LYS A 178 -0.47 10.10 10.71
CA LYS A 178 0.06 8.80 11.16
C LYS A 178 0.52 8.89 12.61
N ASP A 179 0.19 7.86 13.40
CA ASP A 179 0.74 7.63 14.72
C ASP A 179 2.04 6.84 14.58
N PRO A 180 3.21 7.39 14.97
CA PRO A 180 4.48 6.70 14.85
C PRO A 180 4.51 5.33 15.53
N SER A 181 3.87 5.21 16.72
CA SER A 181 3.83 3.95 17.46
C SER A 181 3.00 2.91 16.74
N LEU A 182 1.83 3.29 16.20
CA LEU A 182 1.00 2.37 15.43
C LEU A 182 1.69 1.91 14.13
N VAL A 183 2.45 2.79 13.46
CA VAL A 183 3.25 2.43 12.29
C VAL A 183 4.31 1.38 12.66
N GLU A 184 5.06 1.62 13.74
CA GLU A 184 6.08 0.70 14.24
C GLU A 184 5.46 -0.65 14.67
N ASP A 185 4.34 -0.61 15.39
CA ASP A 185 3.61 -1.80 15.83
C ASP A 185 3.07 -2.64 14.66
N PHE A 186 2.58 -1.98 13.61
CA PHE A 186 2.11 -2.67 12.41
C PHE A 186 3.23 -3.44 11.72
N VAL A 187 4.35 -2.79 11.44
CA VAL A 187 5.49 -3.44 10.80
C VAL A 187 6.06 -4.54 11.69
N ALA A 188 6.18 -4.29 13.00
CA ALA A 188 6.63 -5.31 13.96
C ALA A 188 5.69 -6.53 13.99
N ALA A 189 4.36 -6.33 13.90
CA ALA A 189 3.40 -7.43 13.83
C ALA A 189 3.58 -8.27 12.55
N VAL A 190 3.83 -7.64 11.40
CA VAL A 190 4.17 -8.33 10.14
C VAL A 190 5.43 -9.18 10.31
N ARG A 191 6.52 -8.59 10.84
CA ARG A 191 7.81 -9.30 11.01
C ARG A 191 7.71 -10.46 12.01
N ARG A 192 6.93 -10.31 13.09
CA ARG A 192 6.64 -11.43 14.02
C ARG A 192 5.87 -12.57 13.35
N ALA A 193 4.90 -12.25 12.49
CA ALA A 193 4.15 -13.27 11.76
C ALA A 193 5.04 -14.07 10.81
N GLU A 194 5.96 -13.41 10.09
CA GLU A 194 6.97 -14.06 9.24
C GLU A 194 7.88 -15.02 9.99
N GLN A 195 8.33 -14.61 11.18
CA GLN A 195 9.20 -15.45 12.03
C GLN A 195 8.48 -16.69 12.52
N ALA A 196 7.23 -16.55 12.97
CA ALA A 196 6.40 -17.67 13.40
C ALA A 196 6.16 -18.68 12.28
N GLU A 197 5.90 -18.21 11.05
CA GLU A 197 5.70 -19.10 9.91
C GLU A 197 6.97 -19.88 9.51
N LYS A 198 8.16 -19.27 9.64
CA LYS A 198 9.44 -19.96 9.42
C LYS A 198 9.68 -21.07 10.44
N GLN A 199 9.45 -20.78 11.72
CA GLN A 199 9.64 -21.77 12.79
C GLN A 199 8.71 -22.98 12.64
N THR A 200 7.46 -22.75 12.22
CA THR A 200 6.51 -23.87 11.96
C THR A 200 7.00 -24.75 10.82
N LYS A 201 7.49 -24.17 9.73
CA LYS A 201 8.01 -24.95 8.58
C LYS A 201 9.29 -25.73 8.91
N GLU A 202 10.12 -25.24 9.82
CA GLU A 202 11.34 -25.94 10.27
C GLU A 202 11.04 -27.09 11.22
N GLN A 203 9.89 -27.10 11.90
CA GLN A 203 9.46 -28.17 12.82
C GLN A 203 8.72 -29.30 12.06
N ASP A 204 8.22 -29.03 10.87
CA ASP A 204 7.48 -30.01 10.04
C ASP A 204 8.38 -30.77 9.05
N VAL A 205 9.74 -30.58 9.12
CA VAL A 205 10.78 -31.25 8.33
C VAL A 205 11.60 -32.18 9.22
#